data_024101328fce358376b6a8ebff6ecb53
#
_entry.id   024101328fce358376b6a8ebff6ecb53
#
_cell.length_a   1.000
_cell.length_b   1.000
_cell.length_c   1.000
_cell.angle_alpha   90.00
_cell.angle_beta   90.00
_cell.angle_gamma   90.00
#
_symmetry.space_group_name_H-M   'P 1'
#
loop_
_entity.id
_entity.type
_entity.pdbx_description
1 polymer ?
#
loop_
_entity_poly.entity_id
_entity_poly.type
_entity_poly.pdbx_seq_one_letter_code
_entity_poly.pdbx_strand_id
1 'polypeptide(L)'
;MGIFDIIGPVMIGPSSSHTAGAARIGKIAREILNDEPVSAEITLYGSFATTGKGHGTDKALVAGLMGYAPDSGTIRDAITTAEERGLPVSFQASSLDMGHPNVAEIKMKGKSGRMATVAGRSLGGGRVMITEIDGFPVEITGEEYTLLTNHNDVPGIVADVGKILAEEHVNISNMRVFRKGKGTEAVMIIHSDQKVPESVICRIKEGNKNINSVMTLDII
;
A
#
# COMPACT_ATOMS: atom_id res chain seq x y z
N MET A 1 -0.46 15.88 20.04
CA MET A 1 -0.95 14.49 20.06
C MET A 1 -2.26 14.50 20.84
N GLY A 2 -3.40 14.33 20.20
CA GLY A 2 -4.73 14.32 20.82
C GLY A 2 -5.02 12.95 21.42
N ILE A 3 -6.06 12.87 22.29
CA ILE A 3 -6.48 11.60 22.91
C ILE A 3 -6.88 10.55 21.84
N PHE A 4 -7.42 10.98 20.71
CA PHE A 4 -7.80 10.13 19.59
C PHE A 4 -6.59 9.57 18.81
N ASP A 5 -5.41 10.16 18.95
CA ASP A 5 -4.17 9.63 18.37
C ASP A 5 -3.64 8.42 19.16
N ILE A 6 -4.15 8.24 20.40
CA ILE A 6 -3.75 7.17 21.32
C ILE A 6 -4.78 6.04 21.30
N ILE A 7 -6.07 6.38 21.11
CA ILE A 7 -7.14 5.40 20.97
C ILE A 7 -7.06 4.84 19.56
N GLY A 8 -6.60 3.58 19.44
CA GLY A 8 -6.56 2.88 18.16
C GLY A 8 -7.96 2.70 17.54
N PRO A 9 -8.04 2.35 16.24
CA PRO A 9 -9.32 2.12 15.57
C PRO A 9 -10.08 0.95 16.21
N VAL A 10 -11.39 0.88 15.94
CA VAL A 10 -12.16 -0.36 16.20
C VAL A 10 -11.50 -1.51 15.45
N MET A 11 -11.17 -2.60 16.13
CA MET A 11 -10.43 -3.70 15.54
C MET A 11 -10.78 -5.04 16.18
N ILE A 12 -10.56 -6.12 15.46
CA ILE A 12 -10.60 -7.49 15.96
C ILE A 12 -9.15 -7.94 16.20
N GLY A 13 -8.77 -8.07 17.47
CA GLY A 13 -7.46 -8.55 17.87
C GLY A 13 -6.85 -7.77 19.04
N PRO A 14 -5.75 -8.26 19.62
CA PRO A 14 -5.21 -7.74 20.88
C PRO A 14 -4.28 -6.53 20.70
N SER A 15 -3.88 -6.17 19.48
CA SER A 15 -2.82 -5.19 19.24
C SER A 15 -3.13 -4.26 18.08
N SER A 16 -3.14 -2.95 18.31
CA SER A 16 -3.32 -1.95 17.25
C SER A 16 -2.19 -1.98 16.22
N SER A 17 -0.95 -2.31 16.62
CA SER A 17 0.18 -2.42 15.70
C SER A 17 0.14 -3.73 14.93
N HIS A 18 0.00 -4.87 15.64
CA HIS A 18 0.12 -6.21 15.07
C HIS A 18 -1.16 -6.69 14.38
N THR A 19 -2.32 -6.12 14.68
CA THR A 19 -3.57 -6.49 14.03
C THR A 19 -4.08 -5.39 13.13
N ALA A 20 -4.49 -4.22 13.67
CA ALA A 20 -5.06 -3.16 12.83
C ALA A 20 -4.05 -2.62 11.80
N GLY A 21 -2.82 -2.34 12.22
CA GLY A 21 -1.77 -1.89 11.31
C GLY A 21 -1.43 -2.94 10.25
N ALA A 22 -1.34 -4.21 10.62
CA ALA A 22 -1.08 -5.30 9.67
C ALA A 22 -2.23 -5.43 8.63
N ALA A 23 -3.49 -5.38 9.07
CA ALA A 23 -4.64 -5.42 8.16
C ALA A 23 -4.63 -4.24 7.17
N ARG A 24 -4.31 -3.03 7.64
CA ARG A 24 -4.17 -1.86 6.76
C ARG A 24 -3.02 -1.98 5.77
N ILE A 25 -1.86 -2.52 6.19
CA ILE A 25 -0.74 -2.79 5.26
C ILE A 25 -1.21 -3.76 4.16
N GLY A 26 -1.85 -4.87 4.53
CA GLY A 26 -2.39 -5.83 3.55
C GLY A 26 -3.40 -5.20 2.59
N LYS A 27 -4.30 -4.35 3.10
CA LYS A 27 -5.32 -3.67 2.29
C LYS A 27 -4.70 -2.68 1.31
N ILE A 28 -3.76 -1.84 1.76
CA ILE A 28 -3.04 -0.92 0.87
C ILE A 28 -2.24 -1.69 -0.19
N ALA A 29 -1.60 -2.79 0.19
CA ALA A 29 -0.88 -3.64 -0.77
C ALA A 29 -1.81 -4.19 -1.86
N ARG A 30 -3.02 -4.63 -1.50
CA ARG A 30 -4.05 -5.04 -2.47
C ARG A 30 -4.43 -3.89 -3.43
N GLU A 31 -4.67 -2.70 -2.90
CA GLU A 31 -5.00 -1.52 -3.73
C GLU A 31 -3.84 -1.18 -4.69
N ILE A 32 -2.59 -1.27 -4.22
CA ILE A 32 -1.39 -1.06 -5.06
C ILE A 32 -1.29 -2.13 -6.15
N LEU A 33 -1.61 -3.39 -5.86
CA LEU A 33 -1.67 -4.43 -6.88
C LEU A 33 -2.71 -4.07 -7.97
N ASN A 34 -3.78 -3.37 -7.60
CA ASN A 34 -4.88 -2.97 -8.49
C ASN A 34 -5.39 -4.14 -9.35
N ASP A 35 -5.52 -5.30 -8.74
CA ASP A 35 -5.98 -6.55 -9.33
C ASP A 35 -6.44 -7.49 -8.20
N GLU A 36 -7.14 -8.55 -8.54
CA GLU A 36 -7.48 -9.58 -7.56
C GLU A 36 -6.25 -10.47 -7.29
N PRO A 37 -5.74 -10.53 -6.05
CA PRO A 37 -4.57 -11.33 -5.73
C PRO A 37 -4.90 -12.83 -5.85
N VAL A 38 -4.04 -13.57 -6.56
CA VAL A 38 -4.13 -15.03 -6.73
C VAL A 38 -3.00 -15.77 -6.02
N SER A 39 -1.98 -15.07 -5.56
CA SER A 39 -0.97 -15.60 -4.63
C SER A 39 -0.25 -14.46 -3.93
N ALA A 40 0.27 -14.73 -2.72
CA ALA A 40 1.11 -13.80 -1.98
C ALA A 40 2.24 -14.53 -1.22
N GLU A 41 3.41 -13.89 -1.18
CA GLU A 41 4.54 -14.27 -0.34
C GLU A 41 4.81 -13.12 0.62
N ILE A 42 4.76 -13.37 1.93
CA ILE A 42 4.89 -12.35 2.96
C ILE A 42 6.14 -12.62 3.78
N THR A 43 7.05 -11.66 3.79
CA THR A 43 8.23 -11.68 4.67
C THR A 43 7.99 -10.73 5.84
N LEU A 44 8.13 -11.26 7.06
CA LEU A 44 7.96 -10.53 8.30
C LEU A 44 9.33 -10.20 8.92
N TYR A 45 9.45 -9.00 9.46
CA TYR A 45 10.69 -8.51 10.08
C TYR A 45 10.44 -8.03 11.51
N GLY A 46 11.50 -8.06 12.32
CA GLY A 46 11.49 -7.56 13.70
C GLY A 46 10.42 -8.20 14.57
N SER A 47 9.59 -7.41 15.24
CA SER A 47 8.54 -7.90 16.13
C SER A 47 7.43 -8.64 15.37
N PHE A 48 7.13 -8.25 14.12
CA PHE A 48 6.20 -9.00 13.29
C PHE A 48 6.66 -10.44 13.05
N ALA A 49 7.99 -10.65 12.88
CA ALA A 49 8.56 -11.99 12.73
C ALA A 49 8.55 -12.80 14.02
N THR A 50 8.83 -12.16 15.17
CA THR A 50 9.04 -12.87 16.44
C THR A 50 7.78 -13.08 17.26
N THR A 51 6.87 -12.10 17.28
CA THR A 51 5.65 -12.12 18.09
C THR A 51 4.36 -12.08 17.27
N GLY A 52 4.45 -11.87 15.98
CA GLY A 52 3.31 -11.64 15.08
C GLY A 52 2.28 -12.76 15.11
N LYS A 53 2.71 -14.03 15.15
CA LYS A 53 1.80 -15.18 15.18
C LYS A 53 0.92 -15.18 16.44
N GLY A 54 1.48 -14.83 17.61
CA GLY A 54 0.72 -14.73 18.85
C GLY A 54 -0.30 -13.57 18.86
N HIS A 55 -0.10 -12.55 18.04
CA HIS A 55 -0.97 -11.39 17.90
C HIS A 55 -1.87 -11.43 16.64
N GLY A 56 -1.79 -12.49 15.84
CA GLY A 56 -2.59 -12.65 14.62
C GLY A 56 -2.16 -11.75 13.48
N THR A 57 -0.88 -11.33 13.42
CA THR A 57 -0.35 -10.48 12.35
C THR A 57 -0.49 -11.14 10.98
N ASP A 58 -0.23 -12.43 10.89
CA ASP A 58 -0.41 -13.26 9.70
C ASP A 58 -1.85 -13.20 9.20
N LYS A 59 -2.81 -13.46 10.07
CA LYS A 59 -4.25 -13.41 9.77
C LYS A 59 -4.69 -12.01 9.35
N ALA A 60 -4.19 -10.98 10.03
CA ALA A 60 -4.54 -9.59 9.74
C ALA A 60 -4.02 -9.14 8.36
N LEU A 61 -2.76 -9.46 8.01
CA LEU A 61 -2.21 -9.19 6.68
C LEU A 61 -3.03 -9.87 5.58
N VAL A 62 -3.38 -11.15 5.76
CA VAL A 62 -4.19 -11.91 4.80
C VAL A 62 -5.60 -11.33 4.67
N ALA A 63 -6.25 -10.96 5.80
CA ALA A 63 -7.54 -10.30 5.76
C ALA A 63 -7.49 -8.99 4.96
N GLY A 64 -6.46 -8.18 5.18
CA GLY A 64 -6.22 -6.96 4.41
C GLY A 64 -6.03 -7.25 2.91
N LEU A 65 -5.24 -8.26 2.54
CA LEU A 65 -5.07 -8.69 1.14
C LEU A 65 -6.37 -9.13 0.48
N MET A 66 -7.33 -9.64 1.26
CA MET A 66 -8.68 -9.94 0.79
C MET A 66 -9.62 -8.72 0.79
N GLY A 67 -9.14 -7.54 1.19
CA GLY A 67 -9.90 -6.28 1.21
C GLY A 67 -10.69 -6.02 2.50
N TYR A 68 -10.54 -6.85 3.54
CA TYR A 68 -11.26 -6.66 4.81
C TYR A 68 -10.65 -5.55 5.65
N ALA A 69 -11.54 -4.85 6.38
CA ALA A 69 -11.17 -3.81 7.34
C ALA A 69 -10.67 -4.40 8.67
N PRO A 70 -9.94 -3.62 9.50
CA PRO A 70 -9.39 -4.08 10.79
C PRO A 70 -10.44 -4.55 11.82
N ASP A 71 -11.68 -4.14 11.69
CA ASP A 71 -12.81 -4.51 12.54
C ASP A 71 -13.60 -5.72 12.03
N SER A 72 -13.21 -6.28 10.88
CA SER A 72 -13.88 -7.45 10.30
C SER A 72 -13.67 -8.71 11.12
N GLY A 73 -14.76 -9.40 11.47
CA GLY A 73 -14.72 -10.72 12.11
C GLY A 73 -13.93 -11.76 11.34
N THR A 74 -13.83 -11.63 10.02
CA THR A 74 -13.09 -12.52 9.10
C THR A 74 -11.61 -12.63 9.43
N ILE A 75 -11.01 -11.65 10.14
CA ILE A 75 -9.61 -11.70 10.54
C ILE A 75 -9.28 -12.98 11.30
N ARG A 76 -10.20 -13.50 12.10
CA ARG A 76 -9.99 -14.73 12.92
C ARG A 76 -9.68 -15.94 12.04
N ASP A 77 -10.34 -16.04 10.90
CA ASP A 77 -10.30 -17.20 10.01
C ASP A 77 -9.70 -16.85 8.63
N ALA A 78 -9.00 -15.71 8.54
CA ALA A 78 -8.54 -15.14 7.29
C ALA A 78 -7.67 -16.09 6.45
N ILE A 79 -6.81 -16.89 7.08
CA ILE A 79 -5.95 -17.85 6.39
C ILE A 79 -6.81 -18.94 5.72
N THR A 80 -7.72 -19.55 6.48
CA THR A 80 -8.64 -20.58 5.95
C THR A 80 -9.53 -19.99 4.84
N THR A 81 -10.07 -18.78 5.06
CA THR A 81 -10.88 -18.09 4.05
C THR A 81 -10.08 -17.80 2.77
N ALA A 82 -8.79 -17.45 2.88
CA ALA A 82 -7.93 -17.24 1.72
C ALA A 82 -7.70 -18.56 0.94
N GLU A 83 -7.44 -19.67 1.64
CA GLU A 83 -7.28 -20.98 1.04
C GLU A 83 -8.57 -21.41 0.30
N GLU A 84 -9.73 -21.24 0.92
CA GLU A 84 -11.04 -21.54 0.30
C GLU A 84 -11.31 -20.69 -0.96
N ARG A 85 -10.77 -19.46 -1.01
CA ARG A 85 -10.87 -18.58 -2.19
C ARG A 85 -9.79 -18.82 -3.24
N GLY A 86 -8.90 -19.79 -3.02
CA GLY A 86 -7.80 -20.07 -3.94
C GLY A 86 -6.70 -19.03 -3.93
N LEU A 87 -6.49 -18.33 -2.80
CA LEU A 87 -5.40 -17.40 -2.56
C LEU A 87 -4.35 -18.05 -1.64
N PRO A 88 -3.39 -18.82 -2.15
CA PRO A 88 -2.29 -19.35 -1.37
C PRO A 88 -1.41 -18.20 -0.87
N VAL A 89 -1.15 -18.19 0.45
CA VAL A 89 -0.26 -17.22 1.09
C VAL A 89 0.83 -17.95 1.84
N SER A 90 2.09 -17.63 1.55
CA SER A 90 3.24 -18.15 2.27
C SER A 90 3.87 -17.09 3.17
N PHE A 91 4.45 -17.52 4.30
CA PHE A 91 5.10 -16.63 5.25
C PHE A 91 6.55 -17.02 5.47
N GLN A 92 7.40 -16.01 5.55
CA GLN A 92 8.80 -16.14 5.92
C GLN A 92 9.13 -15.15 7.04
N ALA A 93 9.98 -15.55 7.97
CA ALA A 93 10.55 -14.66 8.99
C ALA A 93 11.99 -14.30 8.59
N SER A 94 12.34 -13.03 8.70
CA SER A 94 13.68 -12.54 8.42
C SER A 94 14.27 -11.83 9.64
N SER A 95 15.56 -12.03 9.88
CA SER A 95 16.32 -11.34 10.92
C SER A 95 16.97 -10.04 10.43
N LEU A 96 16.74 -9.65 9.16
CA LEU A 96 17.27 -8.41 8.63
C LEU A 96 16.63 -7.21 9.36
N ASP A 97 17.46 -6.26 9.77
CA ASP A 97 16.97 -5.00 10.35
C ASP A 97 16.49 -4.05 9.24
N MET A 98 15.19 -3.79 9.22
CA MET A 98 14.52 -2.85 8.31
C MET A 98 14.35 -1.46 8.93
N GLY A 99 15.04 -1.16 10.03
CA GLY A 99 14.96 0.13 10.73
C GLY A 99 13.64 0.37 11.48
N HIS A 100 12.78 -0.64 11.60
CA HIS A 100 11.52 -0.58 12.34
C HIS A 100 11.08 -1.98 12.79
N PRO A 101 10.53 -2.15 14.01
CA PRO A 101 10.19 -3.48 14.55
C PRO A 101 8.98 -4.14 13.86
N ASN A 102 8.08 -3.39 13.25
CA ASN A 102 6.81 -3.91 12.73
C ASN A 102 6.74 -3.75 11.21
N VAL A 103 7.54 -4.51 10.47
CA VAL A 103 7.62 -4.42 9.01
C VAL A 103 7.15 -5.72 8.36
N ALA A 104 6.40 -5.59 7.27
CA ALA A 104 6.06 -6.67 6.36
C ALA A 104 6.38 -6.27 4.91
N GLU A 105 7.01 -7.18 4.17
CA GLU A 105 7.15 -7.13 2.72
C GLU A 105 6.18 -8.14 2.11
N ILE A 106 5.39 -7.72 1.12
CA ILE A 106 4.36 -8.53 0.49
C ILE A 106 4.62 -8.55 -1.01
N LYS A 107 4.95 -9.72 -1.54
CA LYS A 107 5.04 -9.97 -2.97
C LYS A 107 3.76 -10.62 -3.43
N MET A 108 3.09 -10.04 -4.42
CA MET A 108 1.78 -10.48 -4.87
C MET A 108 1.75 -10.71 -6.37
N LYS A 109 0.91 -11.66 -6.77
CA LYS A 109 0.52 -11.85 -8.16
C LYS A 109 -0.99 -11.69 -8.28
N GLY A 110 -1.43 -10.89 -9.22
CA GLY A 110 -2.83 -10.68 -9.57
C GLY A 110 -3.33 -11.63 -10.65
N LYS A 111 -4.63 -11.72 -10.80
CA LYS A 111 -5.32 -12.58 -11.77
C LYS A 111 -4.97 -12.25 -13.23
N SER A 112 -4.74 -10.99 -13.54
CA SER A 112 -4.28 -10.54 -14.87
C SER A 112 -2.81 -10.88 -15.16
N GLY A 113 -2.07 -11.40 -14.17
CA GLY A 113 -0.63 -11.63 -14.22
C GLY A 113 0.20 -10.45 -13.72
N ARG A 114 -0.42 -9.36 -13.30
CA ARG A 114 0.27 -8.23 -12.68
C ARG A 114 0.98 -8.69 -11.41
N MET A 115 2.16 -8.16 -11.18
CA MET A 115 2.96 -8.40 -9.97
C MET A 115 3.19 -7.09 -9.25
N ALA A 116 3.24 -7.12 -7.92
CA ALA A 116 3.62 -5.98 -7.09
C ALA A 116 4.38 -6.48 -5.85
N THR A 117 5.39 -5.74 -5.45
CA THR A 117 6.11 -5.92 -4.18
C THR A 117 5.93 -4.65 -3.35
N VAL A 118 5.37 -4.81 -2.15
CA VAL A 118 5.05 -3.70 -1.26
C VAL A 118 5.68 -3.95 0.11
N ALA A 119 6.49 -3.03 0.60
CA ALA A 119 6.96 -3.04 1.98
C ALA A 119 6.27 -1.95 2.78
N GLY A 120 5.80 -2.30 3.98
CA GLY A 120 5.12 -1.37 4.86
C GLY A 120 5.44 -1.61 6.33
N ARG A 121 5.32 -0.56 7.13
CA ARG A 121 5.52 -0.61 8.58
C ARG A 121 4.30 -0.11 9.33
N SER A 122 3.99 -0.76 10.46
CA SER A 122 2.94 -0.33 11.37
C SER A 122 3.53 0.58 12.43
N LEU A 123 3.02 1.81 12.51
CA LEU A 123 3.51 2.88 13.39
C LEU A 123 2.84 2.87 14.79
N GLY A 124 1.88 1.96 15.00
CA GLY A 124 1.06 1.93 16.21
C GLY A 124 -0.23 2.75 16.08
N GLY A 125 -1.21 2.47 16.95
CA GLY A 125 -2.53 3.12 16.88
C GLY A 125 -3.32 2.81 15.61
N GLY A 126 -2.97 1.74 14.87
CA GLY A 126 -3.54 1.42 13.58
C GLY A 126 -2.95 2.21 12.40
N ARG A 127 -2.07 3.18 12.67
CA ARG A 127 -1.39 3.93 11.60
C ARG A 127 -0.31 3.09 10.94
N VAL A 128 -0.14 3.31 9.65
CA VAL A 128 0.83 2.59 8.82
C VAL A 128 1.58 3.53 7.90
N MET A 129 2.67 3.03 7.34
CA MET A 129 3.38 3.69 6.26
C MET A 129 3.89 2.62 5.29
N ILE A 130 3.51 2.71 4.04
CA ILE A 130 4.15 1.98 2.96
C ILE A 130 5.46 2.71 2.66
N THR A 131 6.55 1.97 2.68
CA THR A 131 7.91 2.51 2.56
C THR A 131 8.58 2.15 1.25
N GLU A 132 8.07 1.12 0.54
CA GLU A 132 8.59 0.71 -0.75
C GLU A 132 7.50 0.10 -1.62
N ILE A 133 7.54 0.38 -2.93
CA ILE A 133 6.74 -0.25 -3.97
C ILE A 133 7.67 -0.60 -5.13
N ASP A 134 7.79 -1.88 -5.49
CA ASP A 134 8.60 -2.39 -6.61
C ASP A 134 10.05 -1.87 -6.61
N GLY A 135 10.64 -1.75 -5.41
CA GLY A 135 12.00 -1.23 -5.20
C GLY A 135 12.12 0.30 -5.25
N PHE A 136 11.01 1.03 -5.36
CA PHE A 136 11.01 2.49 -5.21
C PHE A 136 10.69 2.86 -3.75
N PRO A 137 11.53 3.66 -3.09
CA PRO A 137 11.21 4.20 -1.78
C PRO A 137 10.02 5.15 -1.91
N VAL A 138 9.04 4.99 -1.02
CA VAL A 138 7.80 5.79 -1.00
C VAL A 138 7.40 6.12 0.43
N GLU A 139 6.47 7.06 0.60
CA GLU A 139 5.84 7.37 1.89
C GLU A 139 4.34 7.53 1.68
N ILE A 140 3.56 6.46 1.95
CA ILE A 140 2.11 6.44 1.77
C ILE A 140 1.47 5.92 3.05
N THR A 141 0.61 6.72 3.67
CA THR A 141 -0.07 6.38 4.94
C THR A 141 -1.45 5.76 4.74
N GLY A 142 -2.06 5.97 3.57
CA GLY A 142 -3.46 5.63 3.32
C GLY A 142 -4.46 6.58 4.00
N GLU A 143 -4.01 7.73 4.49
CA GLU A 143 -4.85 8.74 5.13
C GLU A 143 -5.25 9.88 4.19
N GLU A 144 -4.69 9.90 2.97
CA GLU A 144 -4.94 10.89 1.93
C GLU A 144 -5.22 10.18 0.60
N TYR A 145 -6.02 10.81 -0.26
CA TYR A 145 -6.15 10.37 -1.66
C TYR A 145 -4.78 10.45 -2.33
N THR A 146 -4.36 9.37 -2.94
CA THR A 146 -3.02 9.26 -3.50
C THR A 146 -3.08 8.86 -4.96
N LEU A 147 -2.43 9.64 -5.82
CA LEU A 147 -2.16 9.30 -7.23
C LEU A 147 -0.70 8.87 -7.36
N LEU A 148 -0.47 7.71 -7.94
CA LEU A 148 0.87 7.19 -8.26
C LEU A 148 1.03 7.11 -9.77
N THR A 149 2.16 7.59 -10.27
CA THR A 149 2.57 7.36 -11.67
C THR A 149 3.92 6.66 -11.71
N ASN A 150 4.06 5.64 -12.55
CA ASN A 150 5.37 5.16 -12.99
C ASN A 150 5.63 5.76 -14.38
N HIS A 151 6.79 6.37 -14.56
CA HIS A 151 7.13 7.10 -15.78
C HIS A 151 8.65 7.09 -16.05
N ASN A 152 9.03 7.38 -17.28
CA ASN A 152 10.43 7.62 -17.62
C ASN A 152 10.89 8.96 -17.02
N ASP A 153 12.11 9.01 -16.46
CA ASP A 153 12.70 10.21 -15.87
C ASP A 153 13.14 11.21 -16.95
N VAL A 154 12.17 11.94 -17.49
CA VAL A 154 12.37 12.96 -18.55
C VAL A 154 11.73 14.30 -18.15
N PRO A 155 12.24 15.44 -18.66
CA PRO A 155 11.64 16.74 -18.42
C PRO A 155 10.19 16.80 -18.90
N GLY A 156 9.35 17.55 -18.16
CA GLY A 156 7.97 17.86 -18.54
C GLY A 156 6.91 17.04 -17.81
N ILE A 157 7.19 15.82 -17.36
CA ILE A 157 6.20 14.93 -16.74
C ILE A 157 5.43 15.59 -15.59
N VAL A 158 6.15 16.24 -14.65
CA VAL A 158 5.53 16.93 -13.52
C VAL A 158 4.61 18.06 -13.98
N ALA A 159 5.02 18.81 -15.01
CA ALA A 159 4.24 19.91 -15.56
C ALA A 159 2.96 19.39 -16.24
N ASP A 160 3.07 18.32 -17.04
CA ASP A 160 1.93 17.73 -17.75
C ASP A 160 0.89 17.20 -16.78
N VAL A 161 1.33 16.42 -15.78
CA VAL A 161 0.43 15.87 -14.75
C VAL A 161 -0.19 16.98 -13.90
N GLY A 162 0.61 17.95 -13.44
CA GLY A 162 0.12 19.08 -12.65
C GLY A 162 -0.89 19.93 -13.42
N LYS A 163 -0.68 20.15 -14.72
CA LYS A 163 -1.63 20.85 -15.59
C LYS A 163 -2.98 20.13 -15.69
N ILE A 164 -2.96 18.81 -15.92
CA ILE A 164 -4.20 18.02 -16.03
C ILE A 164 -4.97 18.07 -14.71
N LEU A 165 -4.29 17.91 -13.56
CA LEU A 165 -4.93 17.99 -12.24
C LEU A 165 -5.52 19.38 -11.98
N ALA A 166 -4.83 20.45 -12.35
CA ALA A 166 -5.31 21.82 -12.20
C ALA A 166 -6.55 22.11 -13.06
N GLU A 167 -6.59 21.63 -14.31
CA GLU A 167 -7.75 21.76 -15.20
C GLU A 167 -8.99 21.06 -14.65
N GLU A 168 -8.81 19.98 -13.90
CA GLU A 168 -9.88 19.23 -13.24
C GLU A 168 -10.13 19.68 -11.78
N HIS A 169 -9.55 20.81 -11.38
CA HIS A 169 -9.71 21.40 -10.05
C HIS A 169 -9.28 20.47 -8.91
N VAL A 170 -8.35 19.55 -9.16
CA VAL A 170 -7.76 18.67 -8.13
C VAL A 170 -6.63 19.42 -7.45
N ASN A 171 -6.80 19.72 -6.15
CA ASN A 171 -5.77 20.38 -5.37
C ASN A 171 -4.74 19.36 -4.85
N ILE A 172 -3.46 19.71 -5.03
CA ILE A 172 -2.32 18.89 -4.61
C ILE A 172 -1.88 19.36 -3.23
N SER A 173 -1.95 18.47 -2.23
CA SER A 173 -1.43 18.74 -0.88
C SER A 173 0.06 18.47 -0.76
N ASN A 174 0.55 17.43 -1.45
CA ASN A 174 1.96 17.05 -1.47
C ASN A 174 2.30 16.35 -2.79
N MET A 175 3.53 16.52 -3.26
CA MET A 175 4.03 15.83 -4.43
C MET A 175 5.50 15.45 -4.22
N ARG A 176 5.85 14.20 -4.50
CA ARG A 176 7.22 13.70 -4.46
C ARG A 176 7.53 12.87 -5.68
N VAL A 177 8.75 13.00 -6.19
CA VAL A 177 9.26 12.18 -7.31
C VAL A 177 10.47 11.39 -6.82
N PHE A 178 10.40 10.09 -6.97
CA PHE A 178 11.46 9.16 -6.64
C PHE A 178 11.98 8.51 -7.93
N ARG A 179 13.28 8.41 -8.09
CA ARG A 179 13.91 7.77 -9.26
C ARG A 179 14.97 6.77 -8.84
N LYS A 180 15.08 5.67 -9.57
CA LYS A 180 16.16 4.67 -9.36
C LYS A 180 17.51 5.20 -9.83
N GLY A 181 17.51 6.03 -10.88
CA GLY A 181 18.69 6.64 -11.46
C GLY A 181 18.32 7.72 -12.48
N LYS A 182 19.27 8.58 -12.82
CA LYS A 182 19.06 9.65 -13.80
C LYS A 182 18.72 9.08 -15.17
N GLY A 183 17.58 9.50 -15.74
CA GLY A 183 17.14 9.11 -17.07
C GLY A 183 16.59 7.65 -17.16
N THR A 184 16.29 7.02 -16.01
CA THR A 184 15.68 5.69 -15.96
C THR A 184 14.20 5.78 -15.62
N GLU A 185 13.68 4.88 -14.79
CA GLU A 185 12.31 4.95 -14.29
C GLU A 185 12.21 5.84 -13.05
N ALA A 186 11.09 6.52 -12.93
CA ALA A 186 10.71 7.29 -11.76
C ALA A 186 9.27 6.99 -11.35
N VAL A 187 8.97 7.15 -10.06
CA VAL A 187 7.63 7.12 -9.48
C VAL A 187 7.33 8.51 -8.93
N MET A 188 6.19 9.07 -9.31
CA MET A 188 5.67 10.28 -8.71
C MET A 188 4.46 9.93 -7.85
N ILE A 189 4.49 10.40 -6.61
CA ILE A 189 3.40 10.27 -5.65
C ILE A 189 2.80 11.65 -5.44
N ILE A 190 1.51 11.75 -5.61
CA ILE A 190 0.75 12.99 -5.44
C ILE A 190 -0.36 12.71 -4.43
N HIS A 191 -0.36 13.44 -3.32
CA HIS A 191 -1.47 13.47 -2.39
C HIS A 191 -2.40 14.62 -2.76
N SER A 192 -3.70 14.39 -2.69
CA SER A 192 -4.72 15.38 -3.05
C SER A 192 -5.83 15.48 -2.01
N ASP A 193 -6.50 16.65 -1.98
CA ASP A 193 -7.59 16.91 -1.03
C ASP A 193 -8.87 16.15 -1.41
N GLN A 194 -8.99 15.73 -2.68
CA GLN A 194 -10.14 15.00 -3.20
C GLN A 194 -9.72 13.81 -4.06
N LYS A 195 -10.63 12.86 -4.20
CA LYS A 195 -10.46 11.71 -5.08
C LYS A 195 -10.23 12.15 -6.53
N VAL A 196 -9.21 11.60 -7.18
CA VAL A 196 -8.92 11.84 -8.60
C VAL A 196 -9.91 11.01 -9.44
N PRO A 197 -10.72 11.65 -10.33
CA PRO A 197 -11.66 10.94 -11.19
C PRO A 197 -10.95 10.00 -12.19
N GLU A 198 -11.61 8.91 -12.57
CA GLU A 198 -11.09 7.93 -13.54
C GLU A 198 -10.77 8.58 -14.90
N SER A 199 -11.58 9.55 -15.34
CA SER A 199 -11.33 10.31 -16.56
C SER A 199 -9.99 11.05 -16.53
N VAL A 200 -9.58 11.53 -15.37
CA VAL A 200 -8.30 12.23 -15.17
C VAL A 200 -7.14 11.24 -15.21
N ILE A 201 -7.32 10.05 -14.62
CA ILE A 201 -6.34 8.96 -14.67
C ILE A 201 -6.08 8.56 -16.13
N CYS A 202 -7.13 8.35 -16.92
CA CYS A 202 -7.03 8.07 -18.36
C CYS A 202 -6.30 9.19 -19.12
N ARG A 203 -6.68 10.45 -18.88
CA ARG A 203 -6.02 11.62 -19.52
C ARG A 203 -4.53 11.70 -19.20
N ILE A 204 -4.15 11.45 -17.95
CA ILE A 204 -2.73 11.44 -17.53
C ILE A 204 -1.98 10.34 -18.26
N LYS A 205 -2.54 9.11 -18.29
CA LYS A 205 -1.90 7.96 -18.93
C LYS A 205 -1.74 8.12 -20.44
N GLU A 206 -2.75 8.66 -21.11
CA GLU A 206 -2.76 8.82 -22.56
C GLU A 206 -2.06 10.11 -23.03
N GLY A 207 -2.00 11.12 -22.16
CA GLY A 207 -1.47 12.44 -22.48
C GLY A 207 0.05 12.49 -22.69
N ASN A 208 0.79 11.52 -22.15
CA ASN A 208 2.24 11.46 -22.31
C ASN A 208 2.75 10.03 -22.41
N LYS A 209 3.35 9.68 -23.56
CA LYS A 209 3.91 8.34 -23.85
C LYS A 209 5.00 7.86 -22.88
N ASN A 210 5.56 8.77 -22.10
CA ASN A 210 6.56 8.44 -21.08
C ASN A 210 5.92 8.03 -19.74
N ILE A 211 4.61 8.08 -19.61
CA ILE A 211 3.89 7.58 -18.43
C ILE A 211 3.53 6.12 -18.67
N ASN A 212 4.18 5.22 -17.93
CA ASN A 212 4.04 3.79 -18.07
C ASN A 212 2.75 3.28 -17.41
N SER A 213 2.44 3.79 -16.21
CA SER A 213 1.22 3.46 -15.48
C SER A 213 0.77 4.60 -14.58
N VAL A 214 -0.54 4.65 -14.33
CA VAL A 214 -1.18 5.55 -13.38
C VAL A 214 -2.13 4.72 -12.52
N MET A 215 -2.16 4.98 -11.23
CA MET A 215 -3.09 4.35 -10.29
C MET A 215 -3.45 5.33 -9.18
N THR A 216 -4.57 5.10 -8.54
CA THR A 216 -5.00 5.85 -7.36
C THR A 216 -5.22 4.93 -6.18
N LEU A 217 -5.00 5.47 -5.00
CA LEU A 217 -5.38 4.85 -3.73
C LEU A 217 -6.39 5.75 -3.05
N ASP A 218 -7.50 5.17 -2.63
CA ASP A 218 -8.48 5.86 -1.79
C ASP A 218 -8.00 5.91 -0.33
N ILE A 219 -8.67 6.70 0.50
CA ILE A 219 -8.43 6.72 1.94
C ILE A 219 -8.84 5.36 2.54
N ILE A 220 -7.98 4.76 3.34
CA ILE A 220 -8.12 3.40 3.89
C ILE A 220 -8.22 3.41 5.41
#